data_4f55780112c2a7001eb388781b128ccd
#
_entry.id   4f55780112c2a7001eb388781b128ccd
#
_cell.length_a   1.000
_cell.length_b   1.000
_cell.length_c   1.000
_cell.angle_alpha   90.00
_cell.angle_beta   90.00
_cell.angle_gamma   90.00
#
_symmetry.space_group_name_H-M   'P 1'
#
loop_
_entity.id
_entity.type
_entity.pdbx_description
1 polymer ?
#
loop_
_entity_poly.entity_id
_entity_poly.type
_entity_poly.pdbx_seq_one_letter_code
_entity_poly.pdbx_strand_id
1 'polypeptide(L)'
;DLAGVAPRTIDDALLFDLEAYINSALYQYNVPGAAVSIVQYGENVYAEGFGIRDPATGEPVTPETRMMIGSTSKTLTTLLMAALVDAGLMSCDTPVADVLPDFTVADPDLSGEITLENLVCACTGVPRRDLELVFNGEGMTAEDVVESLQSFEFYTDFGEAFQYSNQMVAAGGYAAAAADGGEFGDLYDAYRSSVQERVLGPIGMGATTLSLDDVIASANYATPHT
;
A
#
# COMPACT_ATOMS: atom_id res chain seq x y z
N ASP A 1 -19.14 -13.72 -18.22
CA ASP A 1 -20.17 -13.44 -17.22
C ASP A 1 -20.38 -14.70 -16.36
N LEU A 2 -20.14 -14.61 -15.06
CA LEU A 2 -20.32 -15.69 -14.07
C LEU A 2 -21.65 -15.54 -13.30
N ALA A 3 -22.54 -14.67 -13.74
CA ALA A 3 -23.85 -14.50 -13.12
C ALA A 3 -24.65 -15.82 -13.16
N GLY A 4 -25.07 -16.30 -11.99
CA GLY A 4 -25.81 -17.56 -11.84
C GLY A 4 -24.95 -18.84 -11.79
N VAL A 5 -23.62 -18.73 -11.88
CA VAL A 5 -22.73 -19.86 -11.67
C VAL A 5 -22.55 -20.07 -10.16
N ALA A 6 -22.95 -21.24 -9.66
CA ALA A 6 -22.72 -21.57 -8.26
C ALA A 6 -21.20 -21.69 -7.98
N PRO A 7 -20.71 -21.14 -6.85
CA PRO A 7 -19.32 -21.30 -6.46
C PRO A 7 -19.00 -22.81 -6.32
N ARG A 8 -17.92 -23.23 -6.96
CA ARG A 8 -17.42 -24.61 -6.81
C ARG A 8 -16.56 -24.68 -5.55
N THR A 9 -16.72 -25.74 -4.78
CA THR A 9 -15.79 -26.04 -3.69
C THR A 9 -14.40 -26.34 -4.27
N ILE A 10 -13.38 -25.77 -3.67
CA ILE A 10 -11.99 -26.06 -4.02
C ILE A 10 -11.66 -27.43 -3.48
N ASP A 11 -11.39 -28.38 -4.38
CA ASP A 11 -11.00 -29.76 -4.09
C ASP A 11 -9.55 -30.02 -4.54
N ASP A 12 -8.99 -31.15 -4.11
CA ASP A 12 -7.60 -31.52 -4.40
C ASP A 12 -7.31 -31.58 -5.90
N ALA A 13 -8.28 -31.99 -6.72
CA ALA A 13 -8.10 -32.02 -8.17
C ALA A 13 -7.96 -30.64 -8.77
N LEU A 14 -8.76 -29.67 -8.31
CA LEU A 14 -8.66 -28.29 -8.74
C LEU A 14 -7.35 -27.64 -8.25
N LEU A 15 -6.91 -27.96 -7.01
CA LEU A 15 -5.63 -27.50 -6.49
C LEU A 15 -4.46 -28.06 -7.30
N PHE A 16 -4.48 -29.33 -7.66
CA PHE A 16 -3.47 -29.93 -8.52
C PHE A 16 -3.36 -29.23 -9.89
N ASP A 17 -4.50 -28.95 -10.52
CA ASP A 17 -4.54 -28.22 -11.79
C ASP A 17 -4.02 -26.76 -11.62
N LEU A 18 -4.38 -26.11 -10.52
CA LEU A 18 -3.91 -24.76 -10.20
C LEU A 18 -2.39 -24.72 -10.01
N GLU A 19 -1.82 -25.64 -9.25
CA GLU A 19 -0.37 -25.75 -9.03
C GLU A 19 0.39 -25.97 -10.35
N ALA A 20 -0.13 -26.86 -11.20
CA ALA A 20 0.43 -27.09 -12.52
C ALA A 20 0.39 -25.83 -13.39
N TYR A 21 -0.73 -25.09 -13.34
CA TYR A 21 -0.86 -23.80 -14.04
C TYR A 21 0.10 -22.77 -13.51
N ILE A 22 0.21 -22.58 -12.18
CA ILE A 22 1.12 -21.62 -11.56
C ILE A 22 2.57 -21.91 -11.96
N ASN A 23 3.03 -23.16 -11.83
CA ASN A 23 4.38 -23.56 -12.21
C ASN A 23 4.65 -23.29 -13.71
N SER A 24 3.67 -23.58 -14.58
CA SER A 24 3.77 -23.30 -16.01
C SER A 24 3.86 -21.78 -16.27
N ALA A 25 3.07 -20.98 -15.58
CA ALA A 25 3.08 -19.53 -15.71
C ALA A 25 4.41 -18.92 -15.22
N LEU A 26 4.92 -19.34 -14.06
CA LEU A 26 6.22 -18.90 -13.56
C LEU A 26 7.33 -19.18 -14.59
N TYR A 27 7.34 -20.37 -15.17
CA TYR A 27 8.31 -20.74 -16.22
C TYR A 27 8.11 -19.88 -17.49
N GLN A 28 6.87 -19.74 -17.97
CA GLN A 28 6.55 -19.01 -19.20
C GLN A 28 6.93 -17.53 -19.13
N TYR A 29 6.69 -16.90 -17.96
CA TYR A 29 6.93 -15.48 -17.76
C TYR A 29 8.26 -15.18 -17.06
N ASN A 30 9.08 -16.20 -16.86
CA ASN A 30 10.38 -16.07 -16.20
C ASN A 30 10.29 -15.40 -14.83
N VAL A 31 9.26 -15.75 -14.05
CA VAL A 31 9.06 -15.28 -12.68
C VAL A 31 9.70 -16.27 -11.72
N PRO A 32 10.67 -15.86 -10.88
CA PRO A 32 11.41 -16.80 -10.04
C PRO A 32 10.58 -17.50 -8.99
N GLY A 33 9.59 -16.83 -8.42
CA GLY A 33 8.73 -17.43 -7.40
C GLY A 33 7.50 -16.58 -7.09
N ALA A 34 6.53 -17.20 -6.45
CA ALA A 34 5.29 -16.58 -6.01
C ALA A 34 4.77 -17.22 -4.73
N ALA A 35 4.04 -16.47 -3.92
CA ALA A 35 3.20 -17.00 -2.84
C ALA A 35 1.73 -16.83 -3.24
N VAL A 36 0.94 -17.86 -3.02
CA VAL A 36 -0.49 -17.88 -3.39
C VAL A 36 -1.31 -18.31 -2.19
N SER A 37 -2.36 -17.55 -1.89
CA SER A 37 -3.34 -17.89 -0.88
C SER A 37 -4.75 -17.77 -1.46
N ILE A 38 -5.63 -18.70 -1.05
CA ILE A 38 -7.04 -18.71 -1.46
C ILE A 38 -7.91 -18.74 -0.22
N VAL A 39 -8.82 -17.76 -0.17
CA VAL A 39 -9.85 -17.69 0.87
C VAL A 39 -11.20 -18.04 0.26
N GLN A 40 -11.90 -19.00 0.85
CA GLN A 40 -13.25 -19.37 0.47
C GLN A 40 -14.15 -19.41 1.72
N TYR A 41 -15.27 -18.71 1.69
CA TYR A 41 -16.24 -18.63 2.80
C TYR A 41 -15.63 -18.13 4.13
N GLY A 42 -14.63 -17.23 4.04
CA GLY A 42 -13.95 -16.68 5.20
C GLY A 42 -12.81 -17.53 5.77
N GLU A 43 -12.58 -18.72 5.20
CA GLU A 43 -11.51 -19.63 5.62
C GLU A 43 -10.37 -19.65 4.61
N ASN A 44 -9.13 -19.68 5.10
CA ASN A 44 -7.97 -19.92 4.24
C ASN A 44 -7.94 -21.41 3.88
N VAL A 45 -8.28 -21.72 2.63
CA VAL A 45 -8.35 -23.10 2.13
C VAL A 45 -7.09 -23.56 1.40
N TYR A 46 -6.19 -22.61 1.11
CA TYR A 46 -4.92 -22.89 0.43
C TYR A 46 -3.91 -21.77 0.69
N ALA A 47 -2.67 -22.13 1.02
CA ALA A 47 -1.55 -21.18 1.11
C ALA A 47 -0.24 -21.91 0.80
N GLU A 48 0.38 -21.59 -0.34
CA GLU A 48 1.58 -22.27 -0.82
C GLU A 48 2.57 -21.29 -1.45
N GLY A 49 3.85 -21.64 -1.36
CA GLY A 49 4.95 -20.98 -2.04
C GLY A 49 5.44 -21.76 -3.26
N PHE A 50 5.77 -21.06 -4.33
CA PHE A 50 6.24 -21.62 -5.60
C PHE A 50 7.57 -21.01 -6.01
N GLY A 51 8.47 -21.83 -6.57
CA GLY A 51 9.76 -21.36 -7.07
C GLY A 51 10.70 -20.93 -5.95
N ILE A 52 11.55 -19.96 -6.24
CA ILE A 52 12.62 -19.51 -5.35
C ILE A 52 12.43 -18.04 -4.95
N ARG A 53 12.77 -17.70 -3.70
CA ARG A 53 12.73 -16.33 -3.16
C ARG A 53 14.03 -15.56 -3.36
N ASP A 54 15.11 -16.30 -3.60
CA ASP A 54 16.43 -15.72 -3.83
C ASP A 54 17.16 -16.51 -4.94
N PRO A 55 17.32 -15.91 -6.15
CA PRO A 55 18.04 -16.54 -7.25
C PRO A 55 19.51 -16.82 -6.97
N ALA A 56 20.15 -16.08 -6.05
CA ALA A 56 21.56 -16.28 -5.72
C ALA A 56 21.78 -17.51 -4.82
N THR A 57 20.84 -17.82 -3.94
CA THR A 57 20.94 -18.95 -3.00
C THR A 57 20.10 -20.16 -3.41
N GLY A 58 19.08 -19.97 -4.23
CA GLY A 58 18.12 -21.01 -4.62
C GLY A 58 17.12 -21.36 -3.50
N GLU A 59 17.02 -20.54 -2.46
CA GLU A 59 16.08 -20.77 -1.38
C GLU A 59 14.61 -20.68 -1.84
N PRO A 60 13.74 -21.60 -1.43
CA PRO A 60 12.37 -21.66 -1.92
C PRO A 60 11.50 -20.55 -1.33
N VAL A 61 10.45 -20.15 -2.07
CA VAL A 61 9.33 -19.38 -1.52
C VAL A 61 8.51 -20.31 -0.60
N THR A 62 8.11 -19.78 0.54
CA THR A 62 7.14 -20.44 1.45
C THR A 62 5.93 -19.53 1.66
N PRO A 63 4.82 -20.02 2.23
CA PRO A 63 3.67 -19.17 2.58
C PRO A 63 4.04 -17.98 3.49
N GLU A 64 5.11 -18.13 4.29
CA GLU A 64 5.60 -17.10 5.22
C GLU A 64 6.65 -16.16 4.60
N THR A 65 7.02 -16.37 3.34
CA THR A 65 8.01 -15.50 2.68
C THR A 65 7.46 -14.08 2.54
N ARG A 66 8.16 -13.11 3.12
CA ARG A 66 7.80 -11.70 3.02
C ARG A 66 8.13 -11.16 1.64
N MET A 67 7.17 -10.48 1.04
CA MET A 67 7.32 -9.86 -0.27
C MET A 67 6.87 -8.41 -0.21
N MET A 68 7.48 -7.56 -1.04
CA MET A 68 7.01 -6.19 -1.19
C MET A 68 5.66 -6.18 -1.92
N ILE A 69 4.67 -5.56 -1.31
CA ILE A 69 3.30 -5.49 -1.85
C ILE A 69 3.08 -4.29 -2.77
N GLY A 70 4.07 -3.40 -2.87
CA GLY A 70 3.99 -2.22 -3.74
C GLY A 70 2.73 -1.39 -3.47
N SER A 71 2.05 -0.99 -4.53
CA SER A 71 0.86 -0.14 -4.45
C SER A 71 -0.37 -0.79 -3.82
N THR A 72 -0.34 -2.08 -3.52
CA THR A 72 -1.38 -2.70 -2.67
C THR A 72 -1.40 -2.07 -1.27
N SER A 73 -0.28 -1.49 -0.81
CA SER A 73 -0.20 -0.74 0.44
C SER A 73 -1.17 0.45 0.51
N LYS A 74 -1.56 1.03 -0.63
CA LYS A 74 -2.56 2.12 -0.68
C LYS A 74 -3.92 1.68 -0.14
N THR A 75 -4.26 0.40 -0.31
CA THR A 75 -5.48 -0.16 0.30
C THR A 75 -5.39 -0.15 1.82
N LEU A 76 -4.20 -0.40 2.40
CA LEU A 76 -4.00 -0.32 3.86
C LEU A 76 -4.10 1.13 4.35
N THR A 77 -3.58 2.10 3.58
CA THR A 77 -3.74 3.53 3.87
C THR A 77 -5.23 3.94 3.90
N THR A 78 -5.99 3.57 2.87
CA THR A 78 -7.42 3.90 2.82
C THR A 78 -8.23 3.16 3.89
N LEU A 79 -7.83 1.95 4.27
CA LEU A 79 -8.44 1.22 5.38
C LEU A 79 -8.14 1.87 6.73
N LEU A 80 -6.92 2.40 6.94
CA LEU A 80 -6.60 3.22 8.10
C LEU A 80 -7.52 4.45 8.16
N MET A 81 -7.64 5.19 7.06
CA MET A 81 -8.53 6.36 7.00
C MET A 81 -9.97 5.99 7.34
N ALA A 82 -10.49 4.88 6.79
CA ALA A 82 -11.83 4.39 7.11
C ALA A 82 -11.99 4.05 8.61
N ALA A 83 -10.99 3.39 9.21
CA ALA A 83 -11.00 3.07 10.64
C ALA A 83 -11.00 4.34 11.52
N LEU A 84 -10.30 5.39 11.09
CA LEU A 84 -10.30 6.69 11.81
C LEU A 84 -11.60 7.45 11.65
N VAL A 85 -12.25 7.34 10.48
CA VAL A 85 -13.61 7.89 10.27
C VAL A 85 -14.60 7.19 11.18
N ASP A 86 -14.58 5.86 11.25
CA ASP A 86 -15.45 5.08 12.16
C ASP A 86 -15.20 5.41 13.63
N ALA A 87 -13.96 5.74 14.00
CA ALA A 87 -13.60 6.19 15.34
C ALA A 87 -13.99 7.65 15.63
N GLY A 88 -14.46 8.41 14.63
CA GLY A 88 -14.83 9.82 14.77
C GLY A 88 -13.64 10.76 14.93
N LEU A 89 -12.43 10.34 14.51
CA LEU A 89 -11.20 11.13 14.60
C LEU A 89 -10.96 12.00 13.36
N MET A 90 -11.60 11.67 12.25
CA MET A 90 -11.57 12.44 11.00
C MET A 90 -12.85 12.22 10.19
N SER A 91 -13.05 13.01 9.14
CA SER A 91 -14.07 12.81 8.11
C SER A 91 -13.41 12.82 6.74
N CYS A 92 -13.99 12.16 5.75
CA CYS A 92 -13.54 12.23 4.36
C CYS A 92 -13.48 13.67 3.84
N ASP A 93 -14.44 14.50 4.25
CA ASP A 93 -14.57 15.91 3.87
C ASP A 93 -13.67 16.86 4.69
N THR A 94 -12.91 16.35 5.66
CA THR A 94 -12.00 17.20 6.46
C THR A 94 -10.91 17.78 5.56
N PRO A 95 -10.72 19.12 5.53
CA PRO A 95 -9.60 19.73 4.85
C PRO A 95 -8.28 19.18 5.41
N VAL A 96 -7.35 18.84 4.52
CA VAL A 96 -6.04 18.29 4.95
C VAL A 96 -5.31 19.25 5.88
N ALA A 97 -5.37 20.55 5.60
CA ALA A 97 -4.74 21.59 6.41
C ALA A 97 -5.25 21.66 7.86
N ASP A 98 -6.45 21.13 8.16
CA ASP A 98 -6.98 21.09 9.52
C ASP A 98 -6.30 20.04 10.40
N VAL A 99 -5.77 18.96 9.80
CA VAL A 99 -5.10 17.86 10.50
C VAL A 99 -3.57 17.87 10.26
N LEU A 100 -3.14 18.46 9.16
CA LEU A 100 -1.74 18.58 8.76
C LEU A 100 -1.47 20.01 8.28
N PRO A 101 -1.27 20.97 9.19
CA PRO A 101 -1.16 22.41 8.86
C PRO A 101 -0.02 22.75 7.88
N ASP A 102 1.02 21.93 7.82
CA ASP A 102 2.15 22.12 6.92
C ASP A 102 1.88 21.60 5.49
N PHE A 103 0.71 20.99 5.25
CA PHE A 103 0.30 20.56 3.93
C PHE A 103 0.03 21.75 3.02
N THR A 104 0.74 21.78 1.89
CA THR A 104 0.53 22.76 0.82
C THR A 104 0.72 22.12 -0.54
N VAL A 105 0.01 22.64 -1.54
CA VAL A 105 0.21 22.32 -2.96
C VAL A 105 0.60 23.59 -3.72
N ALA A 106 0.97 23.44 -5.01
CA ALA A 106 1.43 24.57 -5.82
C ALA A 106 0.39 25.69 -5.96
N ASP A 107 -0.89 25.36 -5.88
CA ASP A 107 -1.98 26.33 -5.85
C ASP A 107 -2.38 26.60 -4.39
N PRO A 108 -2.13 27.85 -3.88
CA PRO A 108 -2.43 28.17 -2.49
C PRO A 108 -3.93 28.14 -2.15
N ASP A 109 -4.81 28.45 -3.12
CA ASP A 109 -6.25 28.43 -2.90
C ASP A 109 -6.72 26.98 -2.70
N LEU A 110 -6.22 26.04 -3.51
CA LEU A 110 -6.51 24.62 -3.37
C LEU A 110 -5.91 23.98 -2.10
N SER A 111 -4.82 24.50 -1.58
CA SER A 111 -4.19 23.99 -0.34
C SER A 111 -5.16 23.96 0.83
N GLY A 112 -6.10 24.92 0.91
CA GLY A 112 -7.14 24.98 1.94
C GLY A 112 -8.41 24.22 1.61
N GLU A 113 -8.59 23.80 0.35
CA GLU A 113 -9.81 23.14 -0.13
C GLU A 113 -9.66 21.61 -0.28
N ILE A 114 -8.43 21.11 -0.47
CA ILE A 114 -8.16 19.67 -0.62
C ILE A 114 -8.55 18.95 0.66
N THR A 115 -9.43 17.97 0.52
CA THR A 115 -9.89 17.12 1.62
C THR A 115 -9.09 15.83 1.71
N LEU A 116 -9.25 15.09 2.81
CA LEU A 116 -8.63 13.80 3.03
C LEU A 116 -9.02 12.77 1.95
N GLU A 117 -10.27 12.81 1.46
CA GLU A 117 -10.70 11.97 0.34
C GLU A 117 -9.93 12.29 -0.94
N ASN A 118 -9.68 13.56 -1.20
CA ASN A 118 -8.97 13.99 -2.43
C ASN A 118 -7.54 13.46 -2.49
N LEU A 119 -6.87 13.23 -1.35
CA LEU A 119 -5.52 12.66 -1.34
C LEU A 119 -5.47 11.23 -1.88
N VAL A 120 -6.56 10.48 -1.78
CA VAL A 120 -6.60 9.05 -2.15
C VAL A 120 -7.47 8.75 -3.37
N CYS A 121 -8.27 9.71 -3.88
CA CYS A 121 -9.11 9.51 -5.06
C CYS A 121 -8.33 9.52 -6.39
N ALA A 122 -7.07 9.96 -6.39
CA ALA A 122 -6.29 10.21 -7.60
C ALA A 122 -6.97 11.19 -8.57
N CYS A 123 -7.61 12.25 -8.05
CA CYS A 123 -8.41 13.21 -8.81
C CYS A 123 -8.00 14.67 -8.59
N THR A 124 -6.86 14.92 -7.93
CA THR A 124 -6.41 16.29 -7.61
C THR A 124 -5.75 17.03 -8.77
N GLY A 125 -5.36 16.34 -9.85
CA GLY A 125 -4.55 16.95 -10.91
C GLY A 125 -3.04 16.99 -10.59
N VAL A 126 -2.63 16.66 -9.35
CA VAL A 126 -1.20 16.59 -8.97
C VAL A 126 -0.54 15.41 -9.69
N PRO A 127 0.55 15.67 -10.44
CA PRO A 127 1.17 14.66 -11.29
C PRO A 127 1.89 13.56 -10.52
N ARG A 128 2.12 12.46 -11.22
CA ARG A 128 2.99 11.39 -10.77
C ARG A 128 4.47 11.81 -10.93
N ARG A 129 5.22 11.82 -9.83
CA ARG A 129 6.65 12.18 -9.80
C ARG A 129 7.52 11.09 -9.16
N ASP A 130 7.36 9.85 -9.62
CA ASP A 130 8.03 8.70 -9.04
C ASP A 130 9.56 8.74 -9.17
N LEU A 131 10.08 9.36 -10.23
CA LEU A 131 11.53 9.47 -10.40
C LEU A 131 12.18 10.28 -9.28
N GLU A 132 11.48 11.26 -8.75
CA GLU A 132 11.95 12.03 -7.59
C GLU A 132 12.07 11.15 -6.35
N LEU A 133 11.10 10.26 -6.12
CA LEU A 133 11.15 9.30 -5.02
C LEU A 133 12.27 8.27 -5.22
N VAL A 134 12.48 7.79 -6.46
CA VAL A 134 13.49 6.78 -6.77
C VAL A 134 14.92 7.34 -6.65
N PHE A 135 15.15 8.57 -7.13
CA PHE A 135 16.49 9.16 -7.17
C PHE A 135 16.86 9.93 -5.90
N ASN A 136 15.88 10.44 -5.17
CA ASN A 136 16.10 11.22 -3.94
C ASN A 136 15.61 10.50 -2.68
N GLY A 137 15.09 9.26 -2.80
CA GLY A 137 14.46 8.55 -1.69
C GLY A 137 15.41 8.14 -0.56
N GLU A 138 16.72 8.08 -0.83
CA GLU A 138 17.70 7.85 0.22
C GLU A 138 17.82 9.11 1.09
N GLY A 139 17.23 9.06 2.30
CA GLY A 139 17.21 10.16 3.26
C GLY A 139 15.98 11.09 3.16
N MET A 140 15.05 10.85 2.24
CA MET A 140 13.78 11.57 2.18
C MET A 140 12.88 11.15 3.37
N THR A 141 12.41 12.11 4.13
CA THR A 141 11.48 11.89 5.26
C THR A 141 10.02 11.93 4.80
N ALA A 142 9.10 11.57 5.70
CA ALA A 142 7.67 11.72 5.45
C ALA A 142 7.28 13.18 5.24
N GLU A 143 7.91 14.06 6.00
CA GLU A 143 7.73 15.51 5.93
C GLU A 143 8.21 16.05 4.58
N ASP A 144 9.39 15.61 4.11
CA ASP A 144 9.90 15.99 2.77
C ASP A 144 8.91 15.59 1.66
N VAL A 145 8.23 14.46 1.78
CA VAL A 145 7.20 14.03 0.83
C VAL A 145 6.03 15.00 0.84
N VAL A 146 5.54 15.39 2.02
CA VAL A 146 4.45 16.36 2.16
C VAL A 146 4.86 17.72 1.59
N GLU A 147 6.02 18.23 1.99
CA GLU A 147 6.54 19.51 1.55
C GLU A 147 6.81 19.57 0.03
N SER A 148 7.18 18.44 -0.59
CA SER A 148 7.43 18.39 -2.04
C SER A 148 6.22 18.77 -2.89
N LEU A 149 5.00 18.55 -2.37
CA LEU A 149 3.75 18.79 -3.09
C LEU A 149 3.56 20.27 -3.47
N GLN A 150 4.10 21.20 -2.71
CA GLN A 150 4.05 22.63 -3.01
C GLN A 150 4.74 23.01 -4.33
N SER A 151 5.63 22.16 -4.83
CA SER A 151 6.41 22.40 -6.05
C SER A 151 5.81 21.76 -7.31
N PHE A 152 4.73 20.99 -7.18
CA PHE A 152 4.19 20.20 -8.29
C PHE A 152 3.13 21.00 -9.06
N GLU A 153 3.45 21.42 -10.27
CA GLU A 153 2.46 22.02 -11.17
C GLU A 153 1.38 20.99 -11.52
N PHE A 154 0.12 21.42 -11.51
CA PHE A 154 -1.01 20.55 -11.85
C PHE A 154 -1.02 20.23 -13.36
N TYR A 155 -1.34 18.98 -13.72
CA TYR A 155 -1.46 18.55 -15.11
C TYR A 155 -2.89 18.73 -15.66
N THR A 156 -3.88 18.72 -14.78
CA THR A 156 -5.29 18.92 -15.09
C THR A 156 -5.90 19.77 -14.01
N ASP A 157 -7.05 20.36 -14.29
CA ASP A 157 -7.80 21.07 -13.28
C ASP A 157 -8.24 20.08 -12.16
N PHE A 158 -8.43 20.62 -10.98
CA PHE A 158 -8.87 19.86 -9.81
C PHE A 158 -10.21 19.14 -10.09
N GLY A 159 -10.25 17.84 -9.88
CA GLY A 159 -11.42 17.00 -10.14
C GLY A 159 -11.67 16.63 -11.60
N GLU A 160 -10.90 17.17 -12.56
CA GLU A 160 -11.17 16.97 -13.99
C GLU A 160 -10.84 15.56 -14.48
N ALA A 161 -9.71 14.99 -14.02
CA ALA A 161 -9.25 13.72 -14.53
C ALA A 161 -8.54 12.88 -13.45
N PHE A 162 -8.46 11.57 -13.73
CA PHE A 162 -7.65 10.65 -12.93
C PHE A 162 -6.16 10.95 -13.12
N GLN A 163 -5.48 11.27 -12.02
CA GLN A 163 -4.03 11.49 -11.94
C GLN A 163 -3.44 10.67 -10.79
N TYR A 164 -2.84 9.55 -11.12
CA TYR A 164 -2.17 8.71 -10.12
C TYR A 164 -0.97 9.45 -9.53
N SER A 165 -0.94 9.62 -8.22
CA SER A 165 0.18 10.23 -7.50
C SER A 165 0.52 9.45 -6.25
N ASN A 166 1.76 8.94 -6.17
CA ASN A 166 2.24 8.24 -4.97
C ASN A 166 2.38 9.21 -3.80
N GLN A 167 2.86 10.42 -4.06
CA GLN A 167 3.06 11.44 -3.04
C GLN A 167 1.74 11.88 -2.40
N MET A 168 0.67 12.05 -3.20
CA MET A 168 -0.65 12.41 -2.67
C MET A 168 -1.20 11.33 -1.73
N VAL A 169 -1.11 10.05 -2.12
CA VAL A 169 -1.58 8.95 -1.25
C VAL A 169 -0.69 8.79 -0.01
N ALA A 170 0.62 9.02 -0.13
CA ALA A 170 1.50 9.04 1.03
C ALA A 170 1.12 10.16 2.00
N ALA A 171 0.89 11.38 1.50
CA ALA A 171 0.39 12.50 2.31
C ALA A 171 -0.97 12.16 2.97
N GLY A 172 -1.85 11.40 2.29
CA GLY A 172 -3.08 10.87 2.88
C GLY A 172 -2.84 9.97 4.08
N GLY A 173 -1.83 9.09 4.00
CA GLY A 173 -1.41 8.25 5.13
C GLY A 173 -0.86 9.07 6.30
N TYR A 174 -0.05 10.08 6.01
CA TYR A 174 0.54 10.96 7.03
C TYR A 174 -0.50 11.88 7.66
N ALA A 175 -1.44 12.41 6.88
CA ALA A 175 -2.58 13.17 7.42
C ALA A 175 -3.48 12.30 8.31
N ALA A 176 -3.70 11.03 7.93
CA ALA A 176 -4.41 10.07 8.77
C ALA A 176 -3.66 9.82 10.09
N ALA A 177 -2.33 9.67 10.05
CA ALA A 177 -1.52 9.53 11.24
C ALA A 177 -1.56 10.78 12.14
N ALA A 178 -1.53 11.97 11.55
CA ALA A 178 -1.69 13.23 12.29
C ALA A 178 -3.07 13.33 12.96
N ALA A 179 -4.14 12.93 12.27
CA ALA A 179 -5.50 12.83 12.85
C ALA A 179 -5.58 11.83 14.02
N ASP A 180 -4.71 10.81 14.03
CA ASP A 180 -4.57 9.83 15.12
C ASP A 180 -3.64 10.30 16.26
N GLY A 181 -3.15 11.53 16.19
CA GLY A 181 -2.32 12.16 17.24
C GLY A 181 -0.82 12.20 16.94
N GLY A 182 -0.40 11.86 15.70
CA GLY A 182 0.98 12.03 15.25
C GLY A 182 1.37 13.51 15.10
N GLU A 183 2.63 13.82 15.30
CA GLU A 183 3.17 15.17 15.18
C GLU A 183 4.01 15.31 13.90
N PHE A 184 4.04 16.52 13.32
CA PHE A 184 4.95 16.83 12.22
C PHE A 184 6.40 16.75 12.73
N GLY A 185 7.24 16.00 12.03
CA GLY A 185 8.60 15.62 12.47
C GLY A 185 8.71 14.15 12.89
N ASP A 186 7.58 13.43 13.03
CA ASP A 186 7.52 12.00 13.36
C ASP A 186 6.42 11.25 12.57
N LEU A 187 6.03 11.80 11.42
CA LEU A 187 4.88 11.30 10.63
C LEU A 187 5.04 9.85 10.16
N TYR A 188 6.25 9.43 9.84
CA TYR A 188 6.46 8.04 9.39
C TYR A 188 6.23 7.03 10.50
N ASP A 189 6.79 7.27 11.68
CA ASP A 189 6.63 6.38 12.82
C ASP A 189 5.18 6.41 13.37
N ALA A 190 4.54 7.57 13.36
CA ALA A 190 3.11 7.72 13.66
C ALA A 190 2.25 6.91 12.68
N TYR A 191 2.49 7.03 11.37
CA TYR A 191 1.77 6.26 10.35
C TYR A 191 1.98 4.75 10.53
N ARG A 192 3.20 4.32 10.77
CA ARG A 192 3.53 2.91 11.01
C ARG A 192 2.78 2.36 12.22
N SER A 193 2.75 3.10 13.32
CA SER A 193 2.03 2.72 14.55
C SER A 193 0.53 2.65 14.32
N SER A 194 -0.06 3.68 13.69
CA SER A 194 -1.49 3.72 13.39
C SER A 194 -1.93 2.58 12.48
N VAL A 195 -1.18 2.29 11.40
CA VAL A 195 -1.47 1.14 10.52
C VAL A 195 -1.37 -0.17 11.30
N GLN A 196 -0.35 -0.33 12.14
CA GLN A 196 -0.17 -1.55 12.93
C GLN A 196 -1.31 -1.76 13.92
N GLU A 197 -1.72 -0.71 14.64
CA GLU A 197 -2.71 -0.81 15.71
C GLU A 197 -4.15 -0.87 15.20
N ARG A 198 -4.47 -0.11 14.16
CA ARG A 198 -5.84 0.05 13.68
C ARG A 198 -6.20 -0.84 12.49
N VAL A 199 -5.19 -1.32 11.76
CA VAL A 199 -5.42 -2.15 10.56
C VAL A 199 -4.81 -3.53 10.73
N LEU A 200 -3.49 -3.65 10.77
CA LEU A 200 -2.80 -4.94 10.69
C LEU A 200 -3.07 -5.83 11.91
N GLY A 201 -3.04 -5.25 13.11
CA GLY A 201 -3.34 -5.98 14.34
C GLY A 201 -4.74 -6.58 14.37
N PRO A 202 -5.81 -5.77 14.19
CA PRO A 202 -7.19 -6.25 14.20
C PRO A 202 -7.51 -7.34 13.17
N ILE A 203 -6.88 -7.30 11.98
CA ILE A 203 -7.09 -8.33 10.94
C ILE A 203 -6.08 -9.48 11.00
N GLY A 204 -5.22 -9.54 12.01
CA GLY A 204 -4.28 -10.64 12.22
C GLY A 204 -3.05 -10.65 11.31
N MET A 205 -2.74 -9.53 10.62
CA MET A 205 -1.59 -9.40 9.72
C MET A 205 -0.28 -9.03 10.47
N GLY A 206 -0.01 -9.66 11.60
CA GLY A 206 1.14 -9.33 12.46
C GLY A 206 2.52 -9.58 11.84
N ALA A 207 2.61 -10.32 10.74
CA ALA A 207 3.85 -10.52 10.00
C ALA A 207 4.14 -9.41 8.97
N THR A 208 3.15 -8.55 8.68
CA THR A 208 3.31 -7.41 7.78
C THR A 208 4.01 -6.27 8.51
N THR A 209 5.01 -5.67 7.89
CA THR A 209 5.79 -4.56 8.46
C THR A 209 6.07 -3.50 7.40
N LEU A 210 6.25 -2.25 7.85
CA LEU A 210 6.75 -1.13 7.06
C LEU A 210 8.25 -0.89 7.30
N SER A 211 8.91 -1.75 8.10
CA SER A 211 10.33 -1.66 8.42
C SER A 211 11.15 -2.61 7.56
N LEU A 212 12.10 -2.09 6.79
CA LEU A 212 13.05 -2.90 6.02
C LEU A 212 13.95 -3.73 6.94
N ASP A 213 14.35 -3.18 8.08
CA ASP A 213 15.17 -3.89 9.07
C ASP A 213 14.46 -5.13 9.62
N ASP A 214 13.15 -5.02 9.91
CA ASP A 214 12.34 -6.16 10.34
C ASP A 214 12.22 -7.23 9.25
N VAL A 215 12.16 -6.81 7.98
CA VAL A 215 12.15 -7.74 6.85
C VAL A 215 13.47 -8.49 6.77
N ILE A 216 14.59 -7.77 6.80
CA ILE A 216 15.95 -8.35 6.75
C ILE A 216 16.17 -9.28 7.95
N ALA A 217 15.79 -8.85 9.15
CA ALA A 217 15.93 -9.66 10.37
C ALA A 217 15.10 -10.95 10.36
N SER A 218 14.01 -11.01 9.58
CA SER A 218 13.19 -12.22 9.43
C SER A 218 13.89 -13.36 8.69
N ALA A 219 14.91 -13.06 7.91
CA ALA A 219 15.67 -13.98 7.04
C ALA A 219 14.82 -14.78 6.04
N ASN A 220 13.49 -14.57 5.98
CA ASN A 220 12.58 -15.20 5.01
C ASN A 220 11.84 -14.13 4.20
N TYR A 221 12.52 -13.54 3.23
CA TYR A 221 11.99 -12.53 2.33
C TYR A 221 12.48 -12.77 0.90
N ALA A 222 11.70 -12.27 -0.06
CA ALA A 222 12.09 -12.32 -1.47
C ALA A 222 13.09 -11.21 -1.78
N THR A 223 14.24 -11.56 -2.37
CA THR A 223 15.23 -10.58 -2.82
C THR A 223 14.77 -9.94 -4.12
N PRO A 224 14.98 -8.60 -4.30
CA PRO A 224 14.73 -7.96 -5.58
C PRO A 224 15.71 -8.47 -6.63
N HIS A 225 15.21 -8.67 -7.85
CA HIS A 225 16.02 -9.05 -9.01
C HIS A 225 15.43 -8.48 -10.29
N THR A 226 16.23 -8.37 -11.34
CA THR A 226 15.86 -7.84 -12.66
C THR A 226 15.91 -8.94 -13.70
#